data_eec6108bb946eb7e9c037025a4ed82e4
#
_entry.id   eec6108bb946eb7e9c037025a4ed82e4
#
_cell.length_a   1.000
_cell.length_b   1.000
_cell.length_c   1.000
_cell.angle_alpha   90.00
_cell.angle_beta   90.00
_cell.angle_gamma   90.00
#
_symmetry.space_group_name_H-M   'P 1'
#
loop_
_entity.id
_entity.type
_entity.pdbx_description
1 polymer ?
#
loop_
_entity_poly.entity_id
_entity_poly.type
_entity_poly.pdbx_seq_one_letter_code
_entity_poly.pdbx_strand_id
1 'polypeptide(L)'
;MKILLFGKNGQVGWELQRSLAPLGQLIAVSSSDQTSCGDLSNLAGIAQTIREISPNIIVNAAAYTAVDKAEQEHELAQIINSEAPGVMAEEARRLNATLVHYSTD
;
A
#
# COMPACT_ATOMS: atom_id res chain seq x y z
N MET A 1 7.08 -14.83 7.75
CA MET A 1 5.91 -14.16 7.17
C MET A 1 6.36 -12.86 6.54
N LYS A 2 5.90 -12.57 5.32
CA LYS A 2 6.21 -11.33 4.62
C LYS A 2 5.05 -10.36 4.75
N ILE A 3 5.35 -9.12 5.11
CA ILE A 3 4.36 -8.04 5.24
C ILE A 3 4.76 -6.92 4.29
N LEU A 4 3.89 -6.59 3.35
CA LEU A 4 4.11 -5.48 2.41
C LEU A 4 3.29 -4.28 2.87
N LEU A 5 3.97 -3.17 3.14
CA LEU A 5 3.34 -1.93 3.61
C LEU A 5 3.45 -0.86 2.55
N PHE A 6 2.31 -0.34 2.09
CA PHE A 6 2.24 0.82 1.21
C PHE A 6 2.02 2.08 2.04
N GLY A 7 2.73 3.16 1.70
CA GLY A 7 2.59 4.44 2.38
C GLY A 7 3.51 4.62 3.58
N LYS A 8 4.75 4.14 3.49
CA LYS A 8 5.71 4.18 4.61
C LYS A 8 6.04 5.59 5.09
N ASN A 9 5.91 6.60 4.24
CA ASN A 9 6.30 7.97 4.57
C ASN A 9 5.22 8.75 5.32
N GLY A 10 4.00 8.21 5.41
CA GLY A 10 2.95 8.85 6.19
C GLY A 10 3.12 8.57 7.69
N GLN A 11 2.39 9.33 8.52
CA GLN A 11 2.46 9.16 9.97
C GLN A 11 2.02 7.76 10.39
N VAL A 12 0.91 7.27 9.84
CA VAL A 12 0.42 5.93 10.14
C VAL A 12 1.40 4.87 9.63
N GLY A 13 1.93 5.06 8.42
CA GLY A 13 2.92 4.14 7.85
C GLY A 13 4.18 4.06 8.68
N TRP A 14 4.65 5.20 9.19
CA TRP A 14 5.83 5.25 10.06
C TRP A 14 5.62 4.47 11.36
N GLU A 15 4.46 4.68 11.99
CA GLU A 15 4.11 3.95 13.22
C GLU A 15 3.98 2.45 12.95
N LEU A 16 3.36 2.07 11.82
CA LEU A 16 3.16 0.68 11.47
C LEU A 16 4.47 -0.06 11.23
N GLN A 17 5.50 0.62 10.72
CA GLN A 17 6.80 -0.02 10.54
C GLN A 17 7.37 -0.51 11.87
N ARG A 18 7.15 0.26 12.93
CA ARG A 18 7.61 -0.13 14.27
C ARG A 18 6.77 -1.28 14.84
N SER A 19 5.46 -1.23 14.59
CA SER A 19 4.53 -2.23 15.13
C SER A 19 4.61 -3.57 14.40
N LEU A 20 4.85 -3.54 13.09
CA LEU A 20 4.81 -4.73 12.26
C LEU A 20 6.16 -5.44 12.14
N ALA A 21 7.27 -4.72 12.32
CA ALA A 21 8.60 -5.29 12.13
C ALA A 21 8.84 -6.56 12.96
N PRO A 22 8.40 -6.65 14.23
CA PRO A 22 8.60 -7.88 15.02
C PRO A 22 7.78 -9.06 14.54
N LEU A 23 6.74 -8.84 13.70
CA LEU A 23 5.82 -9.90 13.29
C LEU A 23 6.36 -10.74 12.15
N GLY A 24 7.34 -10.24 11.40
CA GLY A 24 7.90 -10.96 10.28
C GLY A 24 8.79 -10.06 9.44
N GLN A 25 9.05 -10.46 8.20
CA GLN A 25 9.81 -9.66 7.26
C GLN A 25 8.94 -8.51 6.73
N LEU A 26 9.28 -7.30 7.12
CA LEU A 26 8.54 -6.11 6.69
C LEU A 26 9.21 -5.48 5.48
N ILE A 27 8.43 -5.27 4.43
CA ILE A 27 8.86 -4.57 3.22
C ILE A 27 7.97 -3.34 3.09
N ALA A 28 8.53 -2.16 3.33
CA ALA A 28 7.79 -0.90 3.28
C ALA A 28 8.16 -0.14 2.01
N VAL A 29 7.15 0.32 1.28
CA VAL A 29 7.33 1.04 0.02
C VAL A 29 6.58 2.36 0.03
N SER A 30 7.06 3.31 -0.78
CA SER A 30 6.43 4.60 -0.97
C SER A 30 6.40 4.96 -2.45
N SER A 31 5.72 6.06 -2.78
CA SER A 31 5.62 6.51 -4.17
C SER A 31 6.97 6.89 -4.77
N SER A 32 7.97 7.16 -3.94
CA SER A 32 9.30 7.55 -4.40
C SER A 32 10.29 6.39 -4.50
N ASP A 33 9.90 5.17 -4.13
CA ASP A 33 10.80 4.02 -4.19
C ASP A 33 11.06 3.62 -5.64
N GLN A 34 12.34 3.37 -5.95
CA GLN A 34 12.77 3.01 -7.30
C GLN A 34 12.88 1.50 -7.50
N THR A 35 13.11 0.74 -6.44
CA THR A 35 13.29 -0.71 -6.53
C THR A 35 11.97 -1.45 -6.54
N SER A 36 10.97 -0.95 -5.81
CA SER A 36 9.63 -1.53 -5.78
C SER A 36 8.62 -0.41 -5.87
N CYS A 37 7.66 -0.54 -6.77
CA CYS A 37 6.68 0.51 -6.99
C CYS A 37 5.69 0.58 -5.83
N GLY A 38 5.66 1.71 -5.14
CA GLY A 38 4.68 2.01 -4.09
C GLY A 38 3.75 3.16 -4.47
N ASP A 39 3.77 3.57 -5.73
CA ASP A 39 2.96 4.67 -6.24
C ASP A 39 1.56 4.17 -6.58
N LEU A 40 0.57 4.55 -5.77
CA LEU A 40 -0.81 4.09 -5.93
C LEU A 40 -1.49 4.63 -7.19
N SER A 41 -0.91 5.61 -7.85
CA SER A 41 -1.41 6.07 -9.15
C SER A 41 -0.95 5.15 -10.30
N ASN A 42 0.04 4.30 -10.06
CA ASN A 42 0.55 3.35 -11.03
C ASN A 42 0.02 1.94 -10.71
N LEU A 43 -1.17 1.63 -11.17
CA LEU A 43 -1.85 0.38 -10.83
C LEU A 43 -1.09 -0.86 -11.28
N ALA A 44 -0.52 -0.82 -12.48
CA ALA A 44 0.27 -1.94 -13.00
C ALA A 44 1.53 -2.16 -12.16
N GLY A 45 2.18 -1.06 -11.75
CA GLY A 45 3.37 -1.14 -10.91
C GLY A 45 3.10 -1.75 -9.54
N ILE A 46 1.95 -1.38 -8.94
CA ILE A 46 1.54 -1.94 -7.66
C ILE A 46 1.30 -3.45 -7.78
N ALA A 47 0.57 -3.87 -8.81
CA ALA A 47 0.30 -5.28 -9.03
C ALA A 47 1.61 -6.06 -9.20
N GLN A 48 2.56 -5.51 -9.95
CA GLN A 48 3.86 -6.14 -10.16
C GLN A 48 4.63 -6.26 -8.84
N THR A 49 4.63 -5.20 -8.02
CA THR A 49 5.30 -5.21 -6.72
C THR A 49 4.75 -6.32 -5.83
N ILE A 50 3.44 -6.45 -5.77
CA ILE A 50 2.78 -7.48 -4.96
C ILE A 50 3.16 -8.87 -5.45
N ARG A 51 3.16 -9.08 -6.77
CA ARG A 51 3.50 -10.38 -7.35
C ARG A 51 4.96 -10.76 -7.10
N GLU A 52 5.86 -9.79 -7.21
CA GLU A 52 7.30 -10.04 -7.00
C GLU A 52 7.60 -10.38 -5.55
N ILE A 53 6.97 -9.69 -4.62
CA ILE A 53 7.21 -9.87 -3.19
C ILE A 53 6.46 -11.09 -2.66
N SER A 54 5.28 -11.38 -3.19
CA SER A 54 4.40 -12.45 -2.73
C SER A 54 4.19 -12.40 -1.22
N PRO A 55 3.64 -11.26 -0.70
CA PRO A 55 3.48 -11.12 0.75
C PRO A 55 2.37 -12.01 1.29
N ASN A 56 2.44 -12.30 2.58
CA ASN A 56 1.36 -12.95 3.31
C ASN A 56 0.31 -11.96 3.76
N ILE A 57 0.75 -10.72 4.05
CA ILE A 57 -0.11 -9.63 4.49
C ILE A 57 0.24 -8.38 3.69
N ILE A 58 -0.78 -7.69 3.18
CA ILE A 58 -0.64 -6.39 2.53
C ILE A 58 -1.31 -5.36 3.43
N VAL A 59 -0.57 -4.30 3.79
CA VAL A 59 -1.10 -3.21 4.62
C VAL A 59 -1.10 -1.94 3.78
N ASN A 60 -2.26 -1.35 3.59
CA ASN A 60 -2.39 -0.10 2.84
C ASN A 60 -2.61 1.07 3.79
N ALA A 61 -1.57 1.87 4.00
CA ALA A 61 -1.63 3.10 4.77
C ALA A 61 -1.55 4.34 3.86
N ALA A 62 -1.42 4.14 2.55
CA ALA A 62 -1.19 5.24 1.62
C ALA A 62 -2.39 6.16 1.47
N ALA A 63 -3.60 5.62 1.61
CA ALA A 63 -4.81 6.44 1.52
C ALA A 63 -4.82 7.56 2.57
N TYR A 64 -4.18 7.33 3.71
CA TYR A 64 -4.06 8.34 4.76
C TYR A 64 -3.27 9.55 4.27
N THR A 65 -2.15 9.32 3.60
CA THR A 65 -1.29 10.41 3.12
C THR A 65 -1.83 11.10 1.88
N ALA A 66 -2.79 10.50 1.20
CA ALA A 66 -3.37 11.04 -0.03
C ALA A 66 -4.53 12.00 0.21
N VAL A 67 -5.00 12.14 1.45
CA VAL A 67 -6.17 12.97 1.78
C VAL A 67 -5.98 14.42 1.33
N ASP A 68 -4.82 14.99 1.61
CA ASP A 68 -4.55 16.38 1.24
C ASP A 68 -4.54 16.59 -0.28
N LYS A 69 -4.02 15.63 -1.03
CA LYS A 69 -4.00 15.70 -2.48
C LYS A 69 -5.38 15.47 -3.09
N ALA A 70 -6.24 14.75 -2.39
CA ALA A 70 -7.59 14.43 -2.86
C ALA A 70 -8.42 15.70 -3.06
N GLU A 71 -8.17 16.75 -2.29
CA GLU A 71 -8.89 18.00 -2.41
C GLU A 71 -8.52 18.76 -3.67
N GLN A 72 -7.32 18.52 -4.22
CA GLN A 72 -6.81 19.26 -5.37
C GLN A 72 -6.93 18.48 -6.68
N GLU A 73 -6.90 17.16 -6.64
CA GLU A 73 -6.89 16.31 -7.82
C GLU A 73 -7.88 15.15 -7.65
N HIS A 74 -9.12 15.35 -8.11
CA HIS A 74 -10.19 14.37 -7.94
C HIS A 74 -9.91 13.03 -8.63
N GLU A 75 -9.35 13.07 -9.84
CA GLU A 75 -9.05 11.85 -10.59
C GLU A 75 -7.98 11.02 -9.90
N LEU A 76 -6.93 11.68 -9.44
CA LEU A 76 -5.87 11.02 -8.71
C LEU A 76 -6.37 10.45 -7.39
N ALA A 77 -7.23 11.21 -6.70
CA ALA A 77 -7.84 10.75 -5.46
C ALA A 77 -8.68 9.50 -5.67
N GLN A 78 -9.43 9.45 -6.77
CA GLN A 78 -10.24 8.28 -7.09
C GLN A 78 -9.38 7.05 -7.36
N ILE A 79 -8.28 7.21 -8.09
CA ILE A 79 -7.35 6.11 -8.35
C ILE A 79 -6.77 5.59 -7.05
N ILE A 80 -6.25 6.48 -6.20
CA ILE A 80 -5.59 6.11 -4.95
C ILE A 80 -6.57 5.51 -3.95
N ASN A 81 -7.77 6.10 -3.83
CA ASN A 81 -8.72 5.72 -2.78
C ASN A 81 -9.69 4.61 -3.19
N SER A 82 -9.79 4.31 -4.48
CA SER A 82 -10.77 3.34 -4.98
C SER A 82 -10.12 2.26 -5.82
N GLU A 83 -9.40 2.64 -6.88
CA GLU A 83 -8.85 1.68 -7.83
C GLU A 83 -7.63 0.94 -7.30
N ALA A 84 -6.71 1.64 -6.62
CA ALA A 84 -5.52 1.00 -6.07
C ALA A 84 -5.87 -0.03 -4.98
N PRO A 85 -6.76 0.26 -4.01
CA PRO A 85 -7.21 -0.77 -3.08
C PRO A 85 -7.86 -1.96 -3.77
N GLY A 86 -8.57 -1.73 -4.88
CA GLY A 86 -9.16 -2.80 -5.68
C GLY A 86 -8.11 -3.73 -6.27
N VAL A 87 -7.03 -3.15 -6.81
CA VAL A 87 -5.90 -3.93 -7.33
C VAL A 87 -5.23 -4.72 -6.22
N MET A 88 -5.03 -4.10 -5.05
CA MET A 88 -4.44 -4.78 -3.89
C MET A 88 -5.30 -5.97 -3.45
N ALA A 89 -6.61 -5.79 -3.41
CA ALA A 89 -7.53 -6.86 -3.02
C ALA A 89 -7.51 -8.01 -4.02
N GLU A 90 -7.46 -7.71 -5.32
CA GLU A 90 -7.39 -8.72 -6.36
C GLU A 90 -6.10 -9.54 -6.25
N GLU A 91 -4.96 -8.86 -6.08
CA GLU A 91 -3.68 -9.56 -5.95
C GLU A 91 -3.59 -10.34 -4.64
N ALA A 92 -4.14 -9.79 -3.55
CA ALA A 92 -4.19 -10.49 -2.27
C ALA A 92 -4.99 -11.80 -2.40
N ARG A 93 -6.12 -11.75 -3.10
CA ARG A 93 -6.94 -12.93 -3.31
C ARG A 93 -6.19 -14.00 -4.11
N ARG A 94 -5.45 -13.59 -5.14
CA ARG A 94 -4.67 -14.52 -5.97
C ARG A 94 -3.57 -15.21 -5.17
N LEU A 95 -2.96 -14.48 -4.24
CA LEU A 95 -1.86 -14.99 -3.42
C LEU A 95 -2.34 -15.64 -2.13
N ASN A 96 -3.63 -15.60 -1.86
CA ASN A 96 -4.20 -16.03 -0.59
C ASN A 96 -3.61 -15.23 0.57
N ALA A 97 -3.39 -13.93 0.36
CA ALA A 97 -2.85 -13.01 1.35
C ALA A 97 -3.97 -12.24 2.03
N THR A 98 -3.68 -11.71 3.21
CA THR A 98 -4.60 -10.84 3.94
C THR A 98 -4.35 -9.39 3.57
N LEU A 99 -5.42 -8.64 3.28
CA LEU A 99 -5.32 -7.21 3.03
C LEU A 99 -5.87 -6.44 4.22
N VAL A 100 -5.04 -5.54 4.76
CA VAL A 100 -5.44 -4.63 5.84
C VAL A 100 -5.43 -3.22 5.28
N HIS A 101 -6.55 -2.52 5.41
CA HIS A 101 -6.69 -1.18 4.88
C HIS A 101 -6.92 -0.20 6.03
N TYR A 102 -6.03 0.79 6.16
CA TYR A 102 -6.15 1.82 7.19
C TYR A 102 -6.89 3.03 6.65
N SER A 103 -7.92 3.46 7.37
CA SER A 103 -8.73 4.62 7.04
C SER A 103 -8.51 5.71 8.09
N THR A 104 -8.67 6.97 7.67
CA THR A 104 -8.45 8.14 8.54
C THR A 104 -9.72 8.65 9.22
N ASP A 105 -10.80 7.99 9.10
CA ASP A 105 -12.08 8.47 9.65
C ASP A 105 -12.11 8.60 11.17
#